data_ef19e69ccd69edbba5487f4ca3270b87
#
_entry.id   ef19e69ccd69edbba5487f4ca3270b87
#
_cell.length_a   1.000
_cell.length_b   1.000
_cell.length_c   1.000
_cell.angle_alpha   90.00
_cell.angle_beta   90.00
_cell.angle_gamma   90.00
#
_symmetry.space_group_name_H-M   'P 1'
#
loop_
_entity.id
_entity.type
_entity.pdbx_description
1 polymer ?
#
loop_
_entity_poly.entity_id
_entity_poly.type
_entity_poly.pdbx_seq_one_letter_code
_entity_poly.pdbx_strand_id
1 'polypeptide(L)'
;SVGYRTPRYAKGFMATTVSLVYNGYVGQRYSLTMNESYYDAEKKKTVYIDYNGDGWGGNSLLYIPTEDELQKMDFKTEEDRRKFDEWIEGDSYAKKHRGAYAMRNSNSAPWENRVDLHVAQDIFVLKDRGSKFQVTFDVTNFANMLNKKWGTTYTAAYNVMPLQVIGSKKGEDGNYTNTYAYNSRNTITKNDVLSRWHAQIGFKYIF
;
A
#
# COMPACT_ATOMS: atom_id res chain seq x y z
N SER A 1 19.57 -11.23 7.83
CA SER A 1 20.17 -10.47 8.93
C SER A 1 21.69 -10.62 8.91
N VAL A 2 22.37 -9.57 9.31
CA VAL A 2 23.83 -9.55 9.51
C VAL A 2 24.08 -9.03 10.91
N GLY A 3 24.95 -9.73 11.64
CA GLY A 3 25.31 -9.33 13.01
C GLY A 3 26.78 -9.57 13.29
N TYR A 4 27.34 -8.72 14.12
CA TYR A 4 28.71 -8.83 14.60
C TYR A 4 28.73 -8.66 16.12
N ARG A 5 29.46 -9.55 16.80
CA ARG A 5 29.75 -9.43 18.22
C ARG A 5 31.26 -9.26 18.40
N THR A 6 31.63 -8.21 19.14
CA THR A 6 33.05 -8.00 19.48
C THR A 6 33.58 -9.12 20.37
N PRO A 7 34.87 -9.42 20.29
CA PRO A 7 35.56 -10.09 21.42
C PRO A 7 35.33 -9.32 22.71
N ARG A 8 35.47 -9.97 23.85
CA ARG A 8 35.42 -9.25 25.14
C ARG A 8 36.57 -8.24 25.25
N TYR A 9 36.23 -7.01 25.61
CA TYR A 9 37.17 -5.89 25.81
C TYR A 9 37.02 -5.31 27.21
N ALA A 10 37.69 -4.18 27.52
CA ALA A 10 37.75 -3.62 28.87
C ALA A 10 38.15 -4.66 29.92
N LYS A 11 39.31 -5.30 29.72
CA LYS A 11 39.84 -6.40 30.58
C LYS A 11 38.87 -7.58 30.72
N GLY A 12 38.02 -7.83 29.71
CA GLY A 12 37.06 -8.95 29.65
C GLY A 12 35.69 -8.66 30.27
N PHE A 13 35.44 -7.42 30.66
CA PHE A 13 34.17 -7.05 31.29
C PHE A 13 33.10 -6.59 30.30
N MET A 14 33.42 -6.33 29.04
CA MET A 14 32.46 -5.80 28.07
C MET A 14 32.45 -6.57 26.75
N ALA A 15 31.29 -6.66 26.10
CA ALA A 15 31.14 -7.09 24.72
C ALA A 15 29.98 -6.36 24.10
N THR A 16 30.15 -5.95 22.84
CA THR A 16 29.10 -5.26 22.07
C THR A 16 28.63 -6.16 20.95
N THR A 17 27.33 -6.25 20.75
CA THR A 17 26.69 -6.89 19.60
C THR A 17 25.96 -5.83 18.78
N VAL A 18 26.20 -5.82 17.49
CA VAL A 18 25.45 -4.98 16.54
C VAL A 18 24.84 -5.88 15.49
N SER A 19 23.56 -5.74 15.22
CA SER A 19 22.84 -6.51 14.21
C SER A 19 21.97 -5.60 13.37
N LEU A 20 21.93 -5.89 12.06
CA LEU A 20 21.02 -5.29 11.11
C LEU A 20 20.10 -6.38 10.54
N VAL A 21 18.81 -6.12 10.53
CA VAL A 21 17.82 -6.98 9.93
C VAL A 21 17.16 -6.22 8.77
N TYR A 22 17.29 -6.77 7.58
CA TYR A 22 16.58 -6.25 6.40
C TYR A 22 15.34 -7.10 6.12
N ASN A 23 14.20 -6.43 5.94
CA ASN A 23 12.93 -7.00 5.52
C ASN A 23 12.47 -6.28 4.25
N GLY A 24 12.31 -7.07 3.17
CA GLY A 24 11.74 -6.58 1.91
C GLY A 24 10.49 -7.38 1.57
N TYR A 25 9.38 -6.71 1.27
CA TYR A 25 8.14 -7.37 0.92
C TYR A 25 7.27 -6.51 -0.02
N VAL A 26 6.39 -7.20 -0.74
CA VAL A 26 5.40 -6.55 -1.60
C VAL A 26 4.41 -5.80 -0.71
N GLY A 27 4.12 -4.55 -1.06
CA GLY A 27 3.10 -3.77 -0.35
C GLY A 27 1.70 -4.38 -0.44
N GLN A 28 0.75 -3.79 0.28
CA GLN A 28 -0.63 -4.25 0.36
C GLN A 28 -1.23 -4.50 -1.04
N ARG A 29 -1.84 -5.68 -1.24
CA ARG A 29 -2.56 -5.98 -2.47
C ARG A 29 -3.94 -5.35 -2.47
N TYR A 30 -4.42 -4.96 -3.67
CA TYR A 30 -5.74 -4.39 -3.87
C TYR A 30 -6.34 -4.79 -5.22
N SER A 31 -7.66 -4.65 -5.33
CA SER A 31 -8.42 -4.90 -6.54
C SER A 31 -8.82 -3.58 -7.21
N LEU A 32 -8.87 -3.57 -8.53
CA LEU A 32 -9.48 -2.51 -9.29
C LEU A 32 -10.97 -2.80 -9.44
N THR A 33 -11.82 -1.91 -8.93
CA THR A 33 -13.27 -2.11 -8.92
C THR A 33 -14.01 -0.87 -9.43
N MET A 34 -15.30 -1.04 -9.70
CA MET A 34 -16.24 0.04 -10.00
C MET A 34 -16.92 0.53 -8.72
N ASN A 35 -17.46 1.75 -8.74
CA ASN A 35 -18.31 2.24 -7.66
C ASN A 35 -19.64 1.49 -7.59
N GLU A 36 -20.18 1.36 -6.38
CA GLU A 36 -21.44 0.64 -6.10
C GLU A 36 -22.70 1.51 -6.24
N SER A 37 -22.52 2.82 -6.29
CA SER A 37 -23.64 3.76 -6.36
C SER A 37 -23.21 5.14 -6.86
N TYR A 38 -24.17 5.90 -7.34
CA TYR A 38 -24.04 7.34 -7.60
C TYR A 38 -25.29 8.09 -7.12
N TYR A 39 -25.16 9.39 -6.89
CA TYR A 39 -26.29 10.26 -6.56
C TYR A 39 -26.90 10.83 -7.83
N ASP A 40 -28.15 10.46 -8.11
CA ASP A 40 -28.94 11.03 -9.21
C ASP A 40 -29.59 12.34 -8.72
N ALA A 41 -29.06 13.48 -9.21
CA ALA A 41 -29.51 14.82 -8.80
C ALA A 41 -30.91 15.14 -9.30
N GLU A 42 -31.34 14.59 -10.44
CA GLU A 42 -32.66 14.82 -10.99
C GLU A 42 -33.72 14.10 -10.17
N LYS A 43 -33.47 12.85 -9.84
CA LYS A 43 -34.36 12.02 -9.02
C LYS A 43 -34.17 12.22 -7.52
N LYS A 44 -33.17 13.01 -7.11
CA LYS A 44 -32.78 13.27 -5.70
C LYS A 44 -32.64 11.99 -4.86
N LYS A 45 -32.04 10.97 -5.45
CA LYS A 45 -31.85 9.67 -4.78
C LYS A 45 -30.50 9.03 -5.14
N THR A 46 -30.00 8.17 -4.25
CA THR A 46 -28.88 7.29 -4.55
C THR A 46 -29.37 6.13 -5.41
N VAL A 47 -28.67 5.89 -6.52
CA VAL A 47 -28.89 4.76 -7.41
C VAL A 47 -27.77 3.76 -7.13
N TYR A 48 -28.11 2.54 -6.74
CA TYR A 48 -27.18 1.43 -6.55
C TYR A 48 -26.98 0.70 -7.87
N ILE A 49 -25.74 0.27 -8.08
CA ILE A 49 -25.32 -0.42 -9.29
C ILE A 49 -24.76 -1.79 -8.90
N ASP A 50 -25.27 -2.79 -9.55
CA ASP A 50 -24.79 -4.16 -9.47
C ASP A 50 -24.39 -4.60 -10.88
N TYR A 51 -23.07 -4.49 -11.18
CA TYR A 51 -22.56 -4.76 -12.53
C TYR A 51 -22.47 -6.25 -12.85
N ASN A 52 -22.35 -7.09 -11.84
CA ASN A 52 -22.15 -8.54 -11.99
C ASN A 52 -23.40 -9.37 -11.62
N GLY A 53 -24.47 -8.71 -11.14
CA GLY A 53 -25.74 -9.37 -10.83
C GLY A 53 -25.72 -10.28 -9.61
N ASP A 54 -24.78 -10.10 -8.69
CA ASP A 54 -24.64 -10.95 -7.51
C ASP A 54 -25.40 -10.42 -6.28
N GLY A 55 -26.03 -9.28 -6.40
CA GLY A 55 -26.80 -8.62 -5.33
C GLY A 55 -25.96 -7.83 -4.33
N TRP A 56 -24.63 -7.70 -4.55
CA TRP A 56 -23.69 -6.97 -3.69
C TRP A 56 -23.04 -5.83 -4.46
N GLY A 57 -22.97 -4.66 -3.85
CA GLY A 57 -22.26 -3.51 -4.41
C GLY A 57 -20.77 -3.50 -4.05
N GLY A 58 -19.97 -2.73 -4.83
CA GLY A 58 -18.56 -2.43 -4.52
C GLY A 58 -17.55 -3.56 -4.73
N ASN A 59 -17.97 -4.72 -5.23
CA ASN A 59 -17.12 -5.87 -5.51
C ASN A 59 -16.90 -6.12 -7.01
N SER A 60 -17.62 -5.41 -7.88
CA SER A 60 -17.53 -5.56 -9.33
C SER A 60 -16.17 -5.08 -9.85
N LEU A 61 -15.46 -5.96 -10.53
CA LEU A 61 -14.13 -5.67 -11.05
C LEU A 61 -14.19 -4.68 -12.21
N LEU A 62 -13.20 -3.80 -12.27
CA LEU A 62 -13.06 -2.80 -13.32
C LEU A 62 -12.82 -3.48 -14.67
N TYR A 63 -13.62 -3.14 -15.69
CA TYR A 63 -13.28 -3.39 -17.07
C TYR A 63 -12.29 -2.32 -17.54
N ILE A 64 -11.15 -2.73 -18.08
CA ILE A 64 -10.10 -1.84 -18.58
C ILE A 64 -10.30 -1.71 -20.08
N PRO A 65 -10.83 -0.58 -20.59
CA PRO A 65 -11.18 -0.46 -22.00
C PRO A 65 -9.94 -0.45 -22.90
N THR A 66 -10.10 -0.93 -24.12
CA THR A 66 -9.17 -0.64 -25.21
C THR A 66 -9.23 0.86 -25.57
N GLU A 67 -8.28 1.35 -26.37
CA GLU A 67 -8.29 2.74 -26.81
C GLU A 67 -9.55 3.07 -27.62
N ASP A 68 -9.97 2.19 -28.52
CA ASP A 68 -11.17 2.36 -29.33
C ASP A 68 -12.47 2.37 -28.50
N GLU A 69 -12.55 1.52 -27.48
CA GLU A 69 -13.67 1.48 -26.55
C GLU A 69 -13.71 2.74 -25.66
N LEU A 70 -12.55 3.19 -25.18
CA LEU A 70 -12.43 4.39 -24.37
C LEU A 70 -12.97 5.64 -25.10
N GLN A 71 -12.73 5.74 -26.41
CA GLN A 71 -13.25 6.84 -27.24
C GLN A 71 -14.79 6.83 -27.36
N LYS A 72 -15.40 5.65 -27.25
CA LYS A 72 -16.86 5.48 -27.35
C LYS A 72 -17.58 5.63 -26.01
N MET A 73 -16.84 5.62 -24.89
CA MET A 73 -17.41 5.80 -23.55
C MET A 73 -17.89 7.24 -23.35
N ASP A 74 -19.07 7.41 -22.73
CA ASP A 74 -19.60 8.72 -22.37
C ASP A 74 -18.97 9.21 -21.07
N PHE A 75 -18.04 10.16 -21.15
CA PHE A 75 -17.42 10.81 -20.00
C PHE A 75 -18.08 12.16 -19.73
N LYS A 76 -18.15 12.54 -18.43
CA LYS A 76 -18.61 13.85 -18.01
C LYS A 76 -17.85 14.98 -18.70
N THR A 77 -16.53 14.82 -18.84
CA THR A 77 -15.65 15.79 -19.52
C THR A 77 -14.56 15.04 -20.30
N GLU A 78 -14.03 15.67 -21.36
CA GLU A 78 -12.84 15.15 -22.07
C GLU A 78 -11.61 15.06 -21.15
N GLU A 79 -11.53 15.92 -20.16
CA GLU A 79 -10.47 15.89 -19.15
C GLU A 79 -10.52 14.63 -18.29
N ASP A 80 -11.74 14.15 -17.91
CA ASP A 80 -11.91 12.88 -17.19
C ASP A 80 -11.45 11.69 -18.04
N ARG A 81 -11.79 11.69 -19.35
CA ARG A 81 -11.35 10.66 -20.28
C ARG A 81 -9.83 10.62 -20.38
N ARG A 82 -9.20 11.77 -20.60
CA ARG A 82 -7.75 11.90 -20.70
C ARG A 82 -7.05 11.44 -19.43
N LYS A 83 -7.53 11.87 -18.26
CA LYS A 83 -6.95 11.46 -16.97
C LYS A 83 -7.09 9.97 -16.70
N PHE A 84 -8.21 9.37 -17.09
CA PHE A 84 -8.40 7.93 -16.94
C PHE A 84 -7.47 7.15 -17.87
N ASP A 85 -7.27 7.60 -19.11
CA ASP A 85 -6.32 7.02 -20.04
C ASP A 85 -4.87 7.13 -19.52
N GLU A 86 -4.46 8.31 -19.08
CA GLU A 86 -3.17 8.54 -18.45
C GLU A 86 -2.95 7.63 -17.22
N TRP A 87 -4.02 7.41 -16.44
CA TRP A 87 -3.97 6.49 -15.31
C TRP A 87 -3.75 5.04 -15.77
N ILE A 88 -4.47 4.58 -16.82
CA ILE A 88 -4.26 3.24 -17.39
C ILE A 88 -2.81 3.07 -17.86
N GLU A 89 -2.26 4.05 -18.58
CA GLU A 89 -0.89 4.02 -19.08
C GLU A 89 0.16 4.06 -17.94
N GLY A 90 -0.15 4.71 -16.85
CA GLY A 90 0.70 4.79 -15.65
C GLY A 90 0.66 3.55 -14.76
N ASP A 91 -0.41 2.73 -14.85
CA ASP A 91 -0.55 1.51 -14.04
C ASP A 91 0.03 0.30 -14.77
N SER A 92 1.01 -0.36 -14.14
CA SER A 92 1.76 -1.48 -14.75
C SER A 92 0.91 -2.71 -15.08
N TYR A 93 -0.21 -2.90 -14.37
CA TYR A 93 -1.15 -3.98 -14.62
C TYR A 93 -2.20 -3.56 -15.66
N ALA A 94 -2.87 -2.41 -15.46
CA ALA A 94 -3.94 -1.94 -16.31
C ALA A 94 -3.49 -1.79 -17.77
N LYS A 95 -2.33 -1.19 -18.00
CA LYS A 95 -1.74 -1.04 -19.33
C LYS A 95 -1.63 -2.34 -20.13
N LYS A 96 -1.34 -3.46 -19.45
CA LYS A 96 -1.15 -4.77 -20.09
C LYS A 96 -2.46 -5.55 -20.26
N HIS A 97 -3.56 -5.07 -19.69
CA HIS A 97 -4.83 -5.79 -19.63
C HIS A 97 -5.99 -4.98 -20.23
N ARG A 98 -5.68 -4.08 -21.18
CA ARG A 98 -6.72 -3.40 -21.97
C ARG A 98 -7.60 -4.40 -22.71
N GLY A 99 -8.90 -4.18 -22.72
CA GLY A 99 -9.92 -5.06 -23.32
C GLY A 99 -10.33 -6.22 -22.40
N ALA A 100 -10.02 -6.16 -21.09
CA ALA A 100 -10.35 -7.23 -20.15
C ALA A 100 -10.80 -6.69 -18.79
N TYR A 101 -11.51 -7.52 -18.03
CA TYR A 101 -11.78 -7.25 -16.63
C TYR A 101 -10.51 -7.42 -15.79
N ALA A 102 -10.30 -6.51 -14.85
CA ALA A 102 -9.23 -6.64 -13.87
C ALA A 102 -9.41 -7.92 -13.04
N MET A 103 -8.30 -8.53 -12.64
CA MET A 103 -8.32 -9.67 -11.73
C MET A 103 -8.37 -9.19 -10.28
N ARG A 104 -8.95 -10.00 -9.39
CA ARG A 104 -8.93 -9.72 -7.96
C ARG A 104 -7.51 -9.72 -7.42
N ASN A 105 -7.17 -8.72 -6.58
CA ASN A 105 -5.84 -8.55 -5.98
C ASN A 105 -4.70 -8.49 -7.03
N SER A 106 -5.00 -7.98 -8.21
CA SER A 106 -4.03 -7.87 -9.31
C SER A 106 -2.94 -6.85 -9.07
N ASN A 107 -3.24 -5.81 -8.32
CA ASN A 107 -2.34 -4.71 -8.04
C ASN A 107 -1.76 -4.80 -6.63
N SER A 108 -0.64 -4.11 -6.42
CA SER A 108 -0.03 -3.97 -5.10
C SER A 108 0.49 -2.55 -4.89
N ALA A 109 0.47 -2.10 -3.65
CA ALA A 109 1.20 -0.92 -3.22
C ALA A 109 2.70 -1.11 -3.51
N PRO A 110 3.49 -0.03 -3.55
CA PRO A 110 4.93 -0.12 -3.78
C PRO A 110 5.63 -1.10 -2.84
N TRP A 111 6.74 -1.67 -3.31
CA TRP A 111 7.61 -2.53 -2.53
C TRP A 111 8.13 -1.80 -1.29
N GLU A 112 8.08 -2.46 -0.15
CA GLU A 112 8.54 -1.93 1.13
C GLU A 112 9.89 -2.53 1.50
N ASN A 113 10.82 -1.65 1.92
CA ASN A 113 12.15 -2.00 2.39
C ASN A 113 12.31 -1.49 3.81
N ARG A 114 12.50 -2.37 4.78
CA ARG A 114 12.72 -2.00 6.17
C ARG A 114 14.06 -2.52 6.66
N VAL A 115 14.80 -1.67 7.33
CA VAL A 115 16.04 -2.03 8.00
C VAL A 115 15.89 -1.73 9.48
N ASP A 116 16.08 -2.72 10.33
CA ASP A 116 16.06 -2.59 11.78
C ASP A 116 17.48 -2.73 12.34
N LEU A 117 17.83 -1.90 13.32
CA LEU A 117 19.12 -1.91 13.99
C LEU A 117 18.93 -2.39 15.43
N HIS A 118 19.72 -3.34 15.84
CA HIS A 118 19.85 -3.80 17.22
C HIS A 118 21.29 -3.63 17.70
N VAL A 119 21.47 -2.97 18.84
CA VAL A 119 22.75 -2.84 19.52
C VAL A 119 22.57 -3.35 20.95
N ALA A 120 23.40 -4.29 21.36
CA ALA A 120 23.42 -4.81 22.73
C ALA A 120 24.81 -4.65 23.33
N GLN A 121 24.88 -4.03 24.50
CA GLN A 121 26.08 -3.88 25.29
C GLN A 121 26.01 -4.83 26.49
N ASP A 122 26.84 -5.85 26.50
CA ASP A 122 27.04 -6.73 27.66
C ASP A 122 28.08 -6.12 28.63
N ILE A 123 27.76 -6.14 29.92
CA ILE A 123 28.63 -5.73 31.01
C ILE A 123 28.70 -6.91 32.00
N PHE A 124 29.79 -7.66 32.00
CA PHE A 124 29.96 -8.83 32.83
C PHE A 124 30.29 -8.45 34.28
N VAL A 125 29.47 -8.91 35.20
CA VAL A 125 29.67 -8.67 36.64
C VAL A 125 30.66 -9.70 37.21
N LEU A 126 30.45 -10.98 36.88
CA LEU A 126 31.30 -12.10 37.27
C LEU A 126 31.81 -12.79 36.01
N LYS A 127 33.09 -12.66 35.73
CA LYS A 127 33.71 -13.19 34.50
C LYS A 127 33.49 -14.69 34.32
N ASP A 128 33.60 -15.43 35.42
CA ASP A 128 33.65 -16.90 35.40
C ASP A 128 32.26 -17.55 35.50
N ARG A 129 31.23 -16.81 35.94
CA ARG A 129 29.84 -17.29 36.10
C ARG A 129 28.91 -16.87 35.02
N GLY A 130 29.35 -16.03 34.06
CA GLY A 130 28.53 -15.56 32.96
C GLY A 130 27.50 -14.49 33.30
N SER A 131 27.35 -14.11 34.57
CA SER A 131 26.40 -13.07 35.02
C SER A 131 26.74 -11.72 34.43
N LYS A 132 25.75 -11.08 33.82
CA LYS A 132 25.93 -9.81 33.13
C LYS A 132 24.69 -8.92 33.17
N PHE A 133 24.92 -7.63 33.16
CA PHE A 133 23.93 -6.64 32.72
C PHE A 133 24.02 -6.49 31.18
N GLN A 134 22.87 -6.35 30.55
CA GLN A 134 22.79 -6.05 29.13
C GLN A 134 21.93 -4.81 28.95
N VAL A 135 22.48 -3.83 28.24
CA VAL A 135 21.74 -2.66 27.76
C VAL A 135 21.51 -2.86 26.27
N THR A 136 20.25 -2.78 25.82
CA THR A 136 19.90 -2.86 24.39
C THR A 136 19.42 -1.52 23.90
N PHE A 137 19.73 -1.23 22.65
CA PHE A 137 19.21 -0.11 21.88
C PHE A 137 18.71 -0.65 20.55
N ASP A 138 17.40 -0.60 20.36
CA ASP A 138 16.70 -1.11 19.21
C ASP A 138 16.13 0.03 18.42
N VAL A 139 16.39 0.09 17.11
CA VAL A 139 15.79 1.07 16.21
C VAL A 139 15.06 0.33 15.10
N THR A 140 13.73 0.36 15.16
CA THR A 140 12.86 -0.13 14.10
C THR A 140 12.81 0.89 12.97
N ASN A 141 12.90 0.42 11.73
CA ASN A 141 12.93 1.26 10.54
C ASN A 141 14.09 2.29 10.55
N PHE A 142 15.28 1.83 10.90
CA PHE A 142 16.51 2.62 10.98
C PHE A 142 16.80 3.41 9.69
N ALA A 143 16.50 2.82 8.52
CA ALA A 143 16.68 3.49 7.24
C ALA A 143 15.86 4.80 7.17
N ASN A 144 14.65 4.83 7.72
CA ASN A 144 13.81 6.03 7.75
C ASN A 144 14.37 7.13 8.68
N MET A 145 15.08 6.74 9.74
CA MET A 145 15.79 7.68 10.61
C MET A 145 16.87 8.44 9.83
N LEU A 146 17.57 7.77 8.91
CA LEU A 146 18.62 8.37 8.08
C LEU A 146 18.04 9.21 6.95
N ASN A 147 16.97 8.73 6.32
CA ASN A 147 16.30 9.44 5.22
C ASN A 147 14.78 9.15 5.25
N LYS A 148 13.97 10.20 5.39
CA LYS A 148 12.49 10.14 5.45
C LYS A 148 11.83 9.52 4.21
N LYS A 149 12.54 9.36 3.11
CA LYS A 149 12.08 8.69 1.89
C LYS A 149 12.35 7.18 1.89
N TRP A 150 13.16 6.69 2.82
CA TRP A 150 13.48 5.26 2.96
C TRP A 150 12.53 4.61 3.97
N GLY A 151 12.35 3.31 3.87
CA GLY A 151 11.48 2.56 4.78
C GLY A 151 10.05 3.08 4.81
N THR A 152 9.54 3.55 3.67
CA THR A 152 8.17 4.07 3.58
C THR A 152 7.18 2.93 3.38
N THR A 153 6.09 2.98 4.15
CA THR A 153 4.92 2.09 4.02
C THR A 153 3.79 2.83 3.32
N TYR A 154 3.13 2.15 2.40
CA TYR A 154 1.99 2.68 1.68
C TYR A 154 0.74 1.89 2.03
N THR A 155 -0.37 2.59 2.17
CA THR A 155 -1.70 2.00 2.38
C THR A 155 -2.54 2.20 1.14
N ALA A 156 -3.15 1.13 0.66
CA ALA A 156 -4.17 1.14 -0.36
C ALA A 156 -5.52 0.78 0.25
N ALA A 157 -6.62 1.31 -0.29
CA ALA A 157 -7.92 0.70 -0.05
C ALA A 157 -7.93 -0.71 -0.65
N TYR A 158 -8.67 -1.65 -0.06
CA TYR A 158 -8.80 -3.00 -0.64
C TYR A 158 -9.36 -2.95 -2.06
N ASN A 159 -10.22 -1.97 -2.34
CA ASN A 159 -10.81 -1.67 -3.63
C ASN A 159 -10.38 -0.27 -4.06
N VAL A 160 -9.71 -0.17 -5.19
CA VAL A 160 -9.32 1.08 -5.83
C VAL A 160 -10.23 1.29 -7.03
N MET A 161 -10.90 2.43 -7.09
CA MET A 161 -11.94 2.76 -8.06
C MET A 161 -11.50 3.96 -8.91
N PRO A 162 -10.64 3.78 -9.91
CA PRO A 162 -10.14 4.88 -10.74
C PRO A 162 -11.21 5.46 -11.67
N LEU A 163 -12.24 4.69 -11.97
CA LEU A 163 -13.38 5.07 -12.79
C LEU A 163 -14.67 4.96 -11.98
N GLN A 164 -15.53 5.96 -12.10
CA GLN A 164 -16.85 5.99 -11.44
C GLN A 164 -17.95 6.23 -12.48
N VAL A 165 -19.06 5.51 -12.33
CA VAL A 165 -20.33 5.91 -12.94
C VAL A 165 -20.95 7.00 -12.08
N ILE A 166 -21.31 8.10 -12.72
CA ILE A 166 -21.93 9.28 -12.08
C ILE A 166 -23.35 9.56 -12.60
N GLY A 167 -23.78 8.83 -13.59
CA GLY A 167 -25.09 8.90 -14.18
C GLY A 167 -25.37 7.76 -15.13
N SER A 168 -26.63 7.50 -15.42
CA SER A 168 -27.04 6.51 -16.41
C SER A 168 -28.32 6.99 -17.11
N LYS A 169 -28.31 6.95 -18.44
CA LYS A 169 -29.45 7.34 -19.28
C LYS A 169 -29.97 6.12 -20.02
N LYS A 170 -31.29 5.97 -20.09
CA LYS A 170 -31.93 4.95 -20.89
C LYS A 170 -32.08 5.47 -22.32
N GLY A 171 -31.52 4.76 -23.29
CA GLY A 171 -31.64 5.04 -24.70
C GLY A 171 -33.04 4.65 -25.24
N GLU A 172 -33.37 5.09 -26.46
CA GLU A 172 -34.58 4.72 -27.14
C GLU A 172 -34.66 3.21 -27.46
N ASP A 173 -33.53 2.58 -27.62
CA ASP A 173 -33.33 1.13 -27.77
C ASP A 173 -33.58 0.31 -26.49
N GLY A 174 -33.87 0.99 -25.37
CA GLY A 174 -34.07 0.38 -24.06
C GLY A 174 -32.79 0.07 -23.29
N ASN A 175 -31.61 0.24 -23.90
CA ASN A 175 -30.32 0.04 -23.26
C ASN A 175 -29.92 1.24 -22.38
N TYR A 176 -29.10 0.99 -21.37
CA TYR A 176 -28.56 2.04 -20.49
C TYR A 176 -27.15 2.41 -20.92
N THR A 177 -26.93 3.71 -21.11
CA THR A 177 -25.59 4.29 -21.31
C THR A 177 -25.16 4.99 -20.03
N ASN A 178 -24.03 4.58 -19.50
CA ASN A 178 -23.47 5.15 -18.28
C ASN A 178 -22.57 6.35 -18.61
N THR A 179 -22.68 7.40 -17.81
CA THR A 179 -21.76 8.54 -17.84
C THR A 179 -20.68 8.34 -16.79
N TYR A 180 -19.43 8.46 -17.20
CA TYR A 180 -18.24 8.18 -16.37
C TYR A 180 -17.51 9.44 -15.93
N ALA A 181 -16.81 9.34 -14.80
CA ALA A 181 -15.86 10.34 -14.35
C ALA A 181 -14.59 9.66 -13.81
N TYR A 182 -13.44 10.30 -13.98
CA TYR A 182 -12.20 9.86 -13.37
C TYR A 182 -12.20 10.18 -11.87
N ASN A 183 -11.80 9.20 -11.05
CA ASN A 183 -11.72 9.37 -9.61
C ASN A 183 -10.26 9.50 -9.15
N SER A 184 -9.83 10.72 -8.93
CA SER A 184 -8.47 11.01 -8.43
C SER A 184 -8.27 10.74 -6.93
N ARG A 185 -9.34 10.51 -6.17
CA ARG A 185 -9.28 10.39 -4.70
C ARG A 185 -8.88 9.01 -4.21
N ASN A 186 -9.00 8.00 -5.06
CA ASN A 186 -8.78 6.61 -4.70
C ASN A 186 -7.34 6.20 -5.02
N THR A 187 -6.39 6.83 -4.32
CA THR A 187 -4.97 6.65 -4.54
C THR A 187 -4.31 5.87 -3.41
N ILE A 188 -3.22 5.21 -3.73
CA ILE A 188 -2.29 4.67 -2.75
C ILE A 188 -1.66 5.85 -2.01
N THR A 189 -1.77 5.86 -0.70
CA THR A 189 -1.24 6.94 0.13
C THR A 189 -0.08 6.44 0.99
N LYS A 190 0.92 7.30 1.16
CA LYS A 190 1.99 7.04 2.12
C LYS A 190 1.41 7.06 3.53
N ASN A 191 1.66 6.00 4.29
CA ASN A 191 1.29 5.95 5.71
C ASN A 191 2.43 6.51 6.55
N ASP A 192 2.29 7.76 6.97
CA ASP A 192 3.34 8.44 7.75
C ASP A 192 3.56 7.84 9.13
N VAL A 193 2.52 7.27 9.75
CA VAL A 193 2.64 6.65 11.08
C VAL A 193 3.42 5.33 10.99
N LEU A 194 3.05 4.45 10.06
CA LEU A 194 3.73 3.17 9.87
C LEU A 194 5.13 3.32 9.27
N SER A 195 5.41 4.45 8.62
CA SER A 195 6.73 4.75 8.05
C SER A 195 7.73 5.30 9.06
N ARG A 196 7.29 5.75 10.23
CA ARG A 196 8.18 6.35 11.23
C ARG A 196 9.10 5.31 11.86
N TRP A 197 10.32 5.74 12.10
CA TRP A 197 11.24 4.98 12.95
C TRP A 197 10.85 5.07 14.42
N HIS A 198 11.17 4.04 15.16
CA HIS A 198 10.98 3.97 16.62
C HIS A 198 12.26 3.49 17.27
N ALA A 199 12.61 4.05 18.42
CA ALA A 199 13.74 3.59 19.21
C ALA A 199 13.28 3.12 20.59
N GLN A 200 13.89 2.06 21.08
CA GLN A 200 13.67 1.49 22.40
C GLN A 200 15.00 1.23 23.09
N ILE A 201 15.06 1.53 24.39
CA ILE A 201 16.19 1.14 25.26
C ILE A 201 15.68 0.08 26.24
N GLY A 202 16.41 -1.01 26.32
CA GLY A 202 16.11 -2.12 27.22
C GLY A 202 17.26 -2.36 28.22
N PHE A 203 16.89 -2.82 29.42
CA PHE A 203 17.83 -3.23 30.47
C PHE A 203 17.49 -4.65 30.89
N LYS A 204 18.48 -5.53 30.94
CA LYS A 204 18.31 -6.92 31.33
C LYS A 204 19.45 -7.36 32.22
N TYR A 205 19.14 -8.10 33.30
CA TYR A 205 20.13 -8.83 34.06
C TYR A 205 20.03 -10.32 33.70
N ILE A 206 21.19 -10.94 33.45
CA ILE A 206 21.33 -12.35 33.10
C ILE A 206 22.24 -12.94 34.16
N PHE A 207 21.75 -13.94 34.87
CA PHE A 207 22.48 -14.65 35.96
C PHE A 207 22.76 -16.10 35.57
#